data_71a84ef68235251356ee294bf227f27a
#
_entry.id   71a84ef68235251356ee294bf227f27a
#
_cell.length_a   1.000
_cell.length_b   1.000
_cell.length_c   1.000
_cell.angle_alpha   90.00
_cell.angle_beta   90.00
_cell.angle_gamma   90.00
#
_symmetry.space_group_name_H-M   'P 1'
#
loop_
_entity.id
_entity.type
_entity.pdbx_description
1 polymer ?
#
loop_
_entity_poly.entity_id
_entity_poly.type
_entity_poly.pdbx_seq_one_letter_code
_entity_poly.pdbx_strand_id
1 'polypeptide(L)'
;MTIIVCPLSRAPHIARERRPSRAVSLLDRDTAFPALGMGERHLQLDVHDIEAEVEGLDACCDARMERIIQFVRGWDRSAPILIHCWAGISRSTATAYITACLHNPDTDESALAQALREASPTAMPNRRFVALADTALGRNGRMSAAIAAIGDGFPRWPDIKEAEPFTLRSQFAA
;
A
#
# COMPACT_ATOMS: atom_id res chain seq x y z
N MET A 1 0.94 15.84 5.58
CA MET A 1 1.95 14.78 5.35
C MET A 1 1.50 13.88 4.20
N THR A 2 2.38 13.04 3.67
CA THR A 2 2.10 12.24 2.47
C THR A 2 2.48 10.78 2.65
N ILE A 3 1.75 9.93 1.98
CA ILE A 3 2.06 8.52 1.76
C ILE A 3 2.78 8.46 0.41
N ILE A 4 4.01 7.99 0.39
CA ILE A 4 4.81 7.84 -0.83
C ILE A 4 4.73 6.38 -1.27
N VAL A 5 4.39 6.15 -2.53
CA VAL A 5 4.35 4.81 -3.13
C VAL A 5 5.35 4.74 -4.27
N CYS A 6 6.10 3.65 -4.35
CA CYS A 6 7.07 3.45 -5.42
C CYS A 6 7.34 1.96 -5.69
N PRO A 7 7.99 1.63 -6.82
CA PRO A 7 8.57 0.31 -7.04
C PRO A 7 9.85 0.08 -6.20
N LEU A 8 10.25 -1.18 -6.07
CA LEU A 8 11.45 -1.60 -5.35
C LEU A 8 12.71 -0.87 -5.86
N SER A 9 12.85 -0.72 -7.17
CA SER A 9 14.00 -0.07 -7.82
C SER A 9 14.25 1.36 -7.34
N ARG A 10 13.20 2.06 -6.91
CA ARG A 10 13.25 3.47 -6.49
C ARG A 10 13.29 3.65 -4.98
N ALA A 11 12.94 2.62 -4.19
CA ALA A 11 12.78 2.73 -2.75
C ALA A 11 14.04 3.23 -2.00
N PRO A 12 15.27 2.73 -2.28
CA PRO A 12 16.47 3.22 -1.59
C PRO A 12 16.79 4.69 -1.87
N HIS A 13 16.57 5.14 -3.10
CA HIS A 13 16.80 6.54 -3.49
C HIS A 13 15.79 7.46 -2.78
N ILE A 14 14.51 7.12 -2.85
CA ILE A 14 13.42 7.89 -2.22
C ILE A 14 13.58 7.94 -0.71
N ALA A 15 13.97 6.84 -0.06
CA ALA A 15 14.20 6.82 1.37
C ALA A 15 15.30 7.82 1.79
N ARG A 16 16.39 7.91 1.03
CA ARG A 16 17.48 8.87 1.30
C ARG A 16 17.04 10.33 1.09
N GLU A 17 16.33 10.59 0.00
CA GLU A 17 15.92 11.93 -0.40
C GLU A 17 14.78 12.47 0.47
N ARG A 18 13.72 11.68 0.66
CA ARG A 18 12.47 12.12 1.29
C ARG A 18 12.45 11.89 2.81
N ARG A 19 13.41 11.13 3.35
CA ARG A 19 13.59 10.85 4.78
C ARG A 19 12.28 10.47 5.50
N PRO A 20 11.59 9.41 5.06
CA PRO A 20 10.33 9.01 5.67
C PRO A 20 10.54 8.63 7.15
N SER A 21 9.53 8.87 7.99
CA SER A 21 9.56 8.42 9.39
C SER A 21 9.32 6.93 9.52
N ARG A 22 8.61 6.31 8.58
CA ARG A 22 8.36 4.87 8.50
C ARG A 22 8.44 4.36 7.07
N ALA A 23 8.76 3.07 6.91
CA ALA A 23 8.73 2.39 5.61
C ALA A 23 8.06 1.02 5.71
N VAL A 24 7.36 0.62 4.64
CA VAL A 24 6.76 -0.71 4.47
C VAL A 24 7.25 -1.32 3.17
N SER A 25 7.84 -2.50 3.24
CA SER A 25 8.27 -3.31 2.10
C SER A 25 7.44 -4.59 2.03
N LEU A 26 6.80 -4.82 0.89
CA LEU A 26 5.93 -5.95 0.62
C LEU A 26 6.49 -6.72 -0.58
N LEU A 27 7.22 -7.79 -0.31
CA LEU A 27 7.97 -8.53 -1.33
C LEU A 27 7.72 -10.02 -1.20
N ASP A 28 7.95 -10.74 -2.28
CA ASP A 28 7.95 -12.20 -2.28
C ASP A 28 9.17 -12.71 -1.51
N ARG A 29 9.06 -13.88 -0.87
CA ARG A 29 10.11 -14.46 0.00
C ARG A 29 11.49 -14.57 -0.66
N ASP A 30 11.53 -14.73 -1.98
CA ASP A 30 12.78 -14.88 -2.74
C ASP A 30 13.38 -13.54 -3.20
N THR A 31 12.73 -12.43 -2.84
CA THR A 31 13.20 -11.08 -3.17
C THR A 31 13.81 -10.41 -1.94
N ALA A 32 15.08 -10.04 -2.03
CA ALA A 32 15.78 -9.37 -0.93
C ALA A 32 15.18 -8.00 -0.62
N PHE A 33 14.95 -7.73 0.67
CA PHE A 33 14.50 -6.40 1.11
C PHE A 33 15.60 -5.36 0.94
N PRO A 34 15.26 -4.14 0.51
CA PRO A 34 16.24 -3.07 0.37
C PRO A 34 16.73 -2.59 1.75
N ALA A 35 18.02 -2.30 1.85
CA ALA A 35 18.61 -1.70 3.04
C ALA A 35 18.28 -0.21 3.12
N LEU A 36 17.19 0.15 3.80
CA LEU A 36 16.75 1.54 3.97
C LEU A 36 17.36 2.25 5.19
N GLY A 37 18.10 1.53 6.04
CA GLY A 37 18.75 2.09 7.22
C GLY A 37 17.80 2.58 8.33
N MET A 38 16.57 2.03 8.40
CA MET A 38 15.51 2.54 9.26
C MET A 38 15.24 1.70 10.53
N GLY A 39 15.87 0.51 10.66
CA GLY A 39 15.67 -0.38 11.81
C GLY A 39 14.19 -0.72 12.03
N GLU A 40 13.70 -0.60 13.25
CA GLU A 40 12.31 -0.90 13.63
C GLU A 40 11.25 -0.02 12.95
N ARG A 41 11.66 1.07 12.33
CA ARG A 41 10.79 1.94 11.53
C ARG A 41 10.57 1.42 10.11
N HIS A 42 11.06 0.23 9.79
CA HIS A 42 10.91 -0.44 8.50
C HIS A 42 10.23 -1.80 8.69
N LEU A 43 8.94 -1.86 8.36
CA LEU A 43 8.23 -3.14 8.28
C LEU A 43 8.64 -3.87 6.99
N GLN A 44 9.21 -5.04 7.13
CA GLN A 44 9.49 -5.96 6.05
C GLN A 44 8.54 -7.15 6.15
N LEU A 45 7.81 -7.43 5.09
CA LEU A 45 6.78 -8.47 5.08
C LEU A 45 6.91 -9.33 3.81
N ASP A 46 7.19 -10.62 4.03
CA ASP A 46 7.15 -11.62 2.97
C ASP A 46 5.70 -11.92 2.62
N VAL A 47 5.28 -11.53 1.43
CA VAL A 47 3.92 -11.73 0.93
C VAL A 47 3.87 -11.67 -0.59
N HIS A 48 3.30 -12.69 -1.23
CA HIS A 48 3.12 -12.72 -2.67
C HIS A 48 1.94 -11.83 -3.13
N ASP A 49 2.03 -11.35 -4.36
CA ASP A 49 0.98 -10.54 -4.97
C ASP A 49 -0.10 -11.43 -5.60
N ILE A 50 -0.86 -12.10 -4.76
CA ILE A 50 -1.94 -13.01 -5.16
C ILE A 50 -3.22 -12.68 -4.39
N GLU A 51 -4.37 -12.92 -5.02
CA GLU A 51 -5.70 -12.65 -4.44
C GLU A 51 -6.39 -13.92 -3.91
N ALA A 52 -5.96 -15.09 -4.37
CA ALA A 52 -6.42 -16.39 -3.88
C ALA A 52 -5.25 -17.16 -3.25
N GLU A 53 -5.56 -18.15 -2.42
CA GLU A 53 -4.54 -19.06 -1.90
C GLU A 53 -4.04 -19.97 -3.00
N VAL A 54 -2.72 -20.06 -3.11
CA VAL A 54 -2.01 -20.91 -4.07
C VAL A 54 -0.96 -21.69 -3.28
N GLU A 55 -0.92 -23.00 -3.50
CA GLU A 55 0.04 -23.87 -2.82
C GLU A 55 1.48 -23.41 -3.07
N GLY A 56 2.26 -23.34 -2.01
CA GLY A 56 3.65 -22.88 -2.06
C GLY A 56 3.85 -21.36 -2.11
N LEU A 57 2.77 -20.56 -2.16
CA LEU A 57 2.85 -19.10 -2.14
C LEU A 57 2.26 -18.51 -0.85
N ASP A 58 2.85 -17.44 -0.38
CA ASP A 58 2.41 -16.71 0.82
C ASP A 58 1.40 -15.62 0.49
N ALA A 59 0.12 -15.97 0.44
CA ALA A 59 -0.95 -14.99 0.35
C ALA A 59 -1.00 -14.09 1.59
N CYS A 60 -1.52 -12.87 1.45
CA CYS A 60 -1.88 -12.08 2.61
C CYS A 60 -2.97 -12.79 3.42
N CYS A 61 -2.80 -12.85 4.72
CA CYS A 61 -3.75 -13.42 5.70
C CYS A 61 -4.00 -12.40 6.82
N ASP A 62 -4.97 -12.72 7.70
CA ASP A 62 -5.34 -11.84 8.81
C ASP A 62 -4.14 -11.42 9.66
N ALA A 63 -3.25 -12.35 10.00
CA ALA A 63 -2.07 -12.05 10.81
C ALA A 63 -1.09 -11.08 10.10
N ARG A 64 -0.90 -11.22 8.79
CA ARG A 64 -0.09 -10.29 8.01
C ARG A 64 -0.76 -8.92 7.89
N MET A 65 -2.07 -8.89 7.67
CA MET A 65 -2.84 -7.65 7.59
C MET A 65 -2.83 -6.91 8.93
N GLU A 66 -3.00 -7.61 10.04
CA GLU A 66 -2.92 -7.00 11.37
C GLU A 66 -1.55 -6.35 11.63
N ARG A 67 -0.46 -7.00 11.24
CA ARG A 67 0.89 -6.42 11.32
C ARG A 67 1.00 -5.12 10.50
N ILE A 68 0.45 -5.10 9.29
CA ILE A 68 0.42 -3.89 8.45
C ILE A 68 -0.36 -2.79 9.17
N ILE A 69 -1.59 -3.09 9.60
CA ILE A 69 -2.49 -2.12 10.25
C ILE A 69 -1.85 -1.54 11.51
N GLN A 70 -1.29 -2.37 12.38
CA GLN A 70 -0.62 -1.92 13.60
C GLN A 70 0.57 -1.01 13.29
N PHE A 71 1.37 -1.40 12.29
CA PHE A 71 2.54 -0.62 11.91
C PHE A 71 2.15 0.75 11.34
N VAL A 72 1.20 0.82 10.41
CA VAL A 72 0.78 2.09 9.81
C VAL A 72 -0.06 2.95 10.77
N ARG A 73 -0.79 2.33 11.71
CA ARG A 73 -1.49 3.05 12.80
C ARG A 73 -0.51 3.82 13.68
N GLY A 74 0.65 3.26 13.95
CA GLY A 74 1.70 3.92 14.71
C GLY A 74 2.45 5.04 13.96
N TRP A 75 2.10 5.32 12.71
CA TRP A 75 2.67 6.45 11.98
C TRP A 75 2.07 7.76 12.48
N ASP A 76 2.90 8.59 13.08
CA ASP A 76 2.52 9.88 13.69
C ASP A 76 2.33 11.01 12.69
N ARG A 77 2.60 10.77 11.42
CA ARG A 77 2.53 11.74 10.33
C ARG A 77 3.46 12.97 10.50
N SER A 78 4.52 12.86 11.31
CA SER A 78 5.55 13.92 11.47
C SER A 78 6.40 14.09 10.22
N ALA A 79 6.60 13.01 9.47
CA ALA A 79 7.27 12.96 8.18
C ALA A 79 6.55 11.95 7.27
N PRO A 80 6.85 11.86 5.95
CA PRO A 80 6.21 10.90 5.05
C PRO A 80 6.35 9.44 5.52
N ILE A 81 5.41 8.58 5.11
CA ILE A 81 5.59 7.13 5.12
C ILE A 81 5.89 6.65 3.70
N LEU A 82 6.88 5.76 3.56
CA LEU A 82 7.23 5.13 2.29
C LEU A 82 6.64 3.73 2.24
N ILE A 83 5.89 3.42 1.19
CA ILE A 83 5.31 2.10 0.97
C ILE A 83 5.72 1.61 -0.41
N HIS A 84 6.35 0.45 -0.49
CA HIS A 84 6.73 -0.12 -1.78
C HIS A 84 6.48 -1.62 -1.86
N CYS A 85 6.29 -2.10 -3.06
CA CYS A 85 6.34 -3.50 -3.42
C CYS A 85 7.30 -3.68 -4.60
N TRP A 86 7.21 -4.77 -5.36
CA TRP A 86 8.09 -4.98 -6.50
C TRP A 86 7.87 -3.93 -7.60
N ALA A 87 6.65 -3.78 -8.10
CA ALA A 87 6.30 -2.89 -9.21
C ALA A 87 5.69 -1.53 -8.81
N GLY A 88 5.30 -1.35 -7.55
CA GLY A 88 4.61 -0.12 -7.12
C GLY A 88 3.13 -0.04 -7.56
N ILE A 89 2.52 -1.15 -7.97
CA ILE A 89 1.20 -1.18 -8.65
C ILE A 89 0.11 -1.79 -7.77
N SER A 90 0.37 -2.90 -7.06
CA SER A 90 -0.68 -3.72 -6.45
C SER A 90 -0.60 -3.72 -4.91
N ARG A 91 0.30 -4.50 -4.28
CA ARG A 91 0.43 -4.58 -2.80
C ARG A 91 0.68 -3.23 -2.15
N SER A 92 1.54 -2.41 -2.72
CA SER A 92 1.87 -1.08 -2.19
C SER A 92 0.72 -0.09 -2.33
N THR A 93 -0.02 -0.10 -3.43
CA THR A 93 -1.19 0.77 -3.63
C THR A 93 -2.35 0.36 -2.73
N ALA A 94 -2.56 -0.96 -2.52
CA ALA A 94 -3.52 -1.44 -1.53
C ALA A 94 -3.16 -0.96 -0.11
N THR A 95 -1.90 -1.09 0.28
CA THR A 95 -1.44 -0.65 1.61
C THR A 95 -1.50 0.87 1.78
N ALA A 96 -1.24 1.64 0.73
CA ALA A 96 -1.40 3.09 0.74
C ALA A 96 -2.88 3.50 0.95
N TYR A 97 -3.80 2.85 0.24
CA TYR A 97 -5.23 3.04 0.41
C TYR A 97 -5.70 2.68 1.83
N ILE A 98 -5.27 1.53 2.35
CA ILE A 98 -5.55 1.10 3.72
C ILE A 98 -5.04 2.13 4.73
N THR A 99 -3.83 2.64 4.54
CA THR A 99 -3.24 3.69 5.39
C THR A 99 -4.08 4.96 5.34
N ALA A 100 -4.52 5.37 4.15
CA ALA A 100 -5.39 6.54 4.00
C ALA A 100 -6.74 6.33 4.72
N CYS A 101 -7.40 5.19 4.55
CA CYS A 101 -8.66 4.86 5.24
C CYS A 101 -8.50 4.83 6.76
N LEU A 102 -7.42 4.25 7.27
CA LEU A 102 -7.15 4.17 8.70
C LEU A 102 -6.98 5.55 9.35
N HIS A 103 -6.30 6.47 8.68
CA HIS A 103 -6.01 7.80 9.19
C HIS A 103 -7.09 8.85 8.88
N ASN A 104 -8.13 8.47 8.15
CA ASN A 104 -9.28 9.32 7.83
C ASN A 104 -10.59 8.53 8.07
N PRO A 105 -10.92 8.24 9.34
CA PRO A 105 -12.04 7.35 9.68
C PRO A 105 -13.41 7.90 9.24
N ASP A 106 -13.53 9.21 9.14
CA ASP A 106 -14.79 9.91 8.82
C ASP A 106 -14.90 10.28 7.32
N THR A 107 -13.89 9.98 6.52
CA THR A 107 -13.89 10.22 5.07
C THR A 107 -14.46 9.02 4.32
N ASP A 108 -15.30 9.29 3.32
CA ASP A 108 -15.86 8.29 2.43
C ASP A 108 -14.75 7.49 1.71
N GLU A 109 -14.85 6.17 1.74
CA GLU A 109 -13.88 5.25 1.12
C GLU A 109 -13.77 5.46 -0.40
N SER A 110 -14.86 5.86 -1.05
CA SER A 110 -14.87 6.15 -2.49
C SER A 110 -14.06 7.40 -2.83
N ALA A 111 -14.10 8.43 -1.98
CA ALA A 111 -13.29 9.63 -2.15
C ALA A 111 -11.79 9.31 -2.01
N LEU A 112 -11.42 8.44 -1.07
CA LEU A 112 -10.04 7.98 -0.87
C LEU A 112 -9.56 7.11 -2.04
N ALA A 113 -10.41 6.24 -2.57
CA ALA A 113 -10.12 5.42 -3.74
C ALA A 113 -9.93 6.27 -5.00
N GLN A 114 -10.79 7.27 -5.20
CA GLN A 114 -10.67 8.21 -6.32
C GLN A 114 -9.36 9.02 -6.23
N ALA A 115 -9.01 9.50 -5.04
CA ALA A 115 -7.74 10.21 -4.83
C ALA A 115 -6.52 9.32 -5.13
N LEU A 116 -6.59 8.01 -4.83
CA LEU A 116 -5.56 7.06 -5.22
C LEU A 116 -5.45 6.94 -6.75
N ARG A 117 -6.59 6.83 -7.47
CA ARG A 117 -6.64 6.75 -8.93
C ARG A 117 -6.09 8.02 -9.58
N GLU A 118 -6.42 9.18 -9.04
CA GLU A 118 -5.91 10.48 -9.52
C GLU A 118 -4.40 10.60 -9.30
N ALA A 119 -3.89 10.11 -8.16
CA ALA A 119 -2.46 10.11 -7.86
C ALA A 119 -1.67 9.11 -8.71
N SER A 120 -2.30 8.00 -9.14
CA SER A 120 -1.66 6.96 -9.93
C SER A 120 -2.66 6.28 -10.87
N PRO A 121 -2.64 6.61 -12.16
CA PRO A 121 -3.48 5.95 -13.17
C PRO A 121 -3.25 4.43 -13.25
N THR A 122 -2.04 3.97 -12.94
CA THR A 122 -1.64 2.56 -12.99
C THR A 122 -1.96 1.78 -11.72
N ALA A 123 -2.43 2.43 -10.64
CA ALA A 123 -2.74 1.77 -9.39
C ALA A 123 -3.79 0.67 -9.59
N MET A 124 -3.48 -0.53 -9.12
CA MET A 124 -4.37 -1.70 -9.16
C MET A 124 -4.29 -2.41 -7.80
N PRO A 125 -4.93 -1.83 -6.77
CA PRO A 125 -4.80 -2.34 -5.40
C PRO A 125 -5.20 -3.81 -5.29
N ASN A 126 -4.33 -4.63 -4.69
CA ASN A 126 -4.60 -6.03 -4.45
C ASN A 126 -5.89 -6.18 -3.64
N ARG A 127 -6.89 -6.83 -4.23
CA ARG A 127 -8.25 -6.91 -3.68
C ARG A 127 -8.30 -7.73 -2.39
N ARG A 128 -7.44 -8.74 -2.24
CA ARG A 128 -7.34 -9.52 -1.00
C ARG A 128 -6.83 -8.67 0.16
N PHE A 129 -5.81 -7.84 -0.05
CA PHE A 129 -5.34 -6.89 0.97
C PHE A 129 -6.46 -5.96 1.41
N VAL A 130 -7.18 -5.39 0.45
CA VAL A 130 -8.28 -4.48 0.74
C VAL A 130 -9.41 -5.17 1.51
N ALA A 131 -9.82 -6.37 1.12
CA ALA A 131 -10.89 -7.11 1.78
C ALA A 131 -10.53 -7.50 3.23
N LEU A 132 -9.29 -7.94 3.49
CA LEU A 132 -8.81 -8.23 4.84
C LEU A 132 -8.80 -6.97 5.71
N ALA A 133 -8.32 -5.84 5.18
CA ALA A 133 -8.32 -4.57 5.89
C ALA A 133 -9.73 -4.02 6.13
N ASP A 134 -10.62 -4.14 5.15
CA ASP A 134 -12.03 -3.76 5.25
C ASP A 134 -12.69 -4.45 6.47
N THR A 135 -12.47 -5.77 6.60
CA THR A 135 -12.95 -6.56 7.73
C THR A 135 -12.29 -6.11 9.04
N ALA A 136 -10.96 -6.00 9.08
CA ALA A 136 -10.20 -5.65 10.28
C ALA A 136 -10.50 -4.24 10.80
N LEU A 137 -10.84 -3.30 9.90
CA LEU A 137 -11.20 -1.92 10.23
C LEU A 137 -12.71 -1.71 10.43
N GLY A 138 -13.53 -2.76 10.30
CA GLY A 138 -14.98 -2.69 10.47
C GLY A 138 -15.69 -1.81 9.42
N ARG A 139 -15.18 -1.79 8.18
CA ARG A 139 -15.70 -0.94 7.12
C ARG A 139 -16.86 -1.57 6.33
N ASN A 140 -17.27 -2.80 6.68
CA ASN A 140 -18.46 -3.47 6.17
C ASN A 140 -18.56 -3.54 4.63
N GLY A 141 -17.44 -3.80 3.96
CA GLY A 141 -17.36 -3.92 2.50
C GLY A 141 -17.19 -2.61 1.74
N ARG A 142 -17.21 -1.44 2.42
CA ARG A 142 -17.12 -0.13 1.76
C ARG A 142 -15.77 0.08 1.08
N MET A 143 -14.67 -0.35 1.71
CA MET A 143 -13.34 -0.25 1.10
C MET A 143 -13.24 -1.10 -0.17
N SER A 144 -13.73 -2.34 -0.10
CA SER A 144 -13.74 -3.27 -1.24
C SER A 144 -14.60 -2.75 -2.39
N ALA A 145 -15.80 -2.23 -2.08
CA ALA A 145 -16.70 -1.62 -3.07
C ALA A 145 -16.07 -0.40 -3.75
N ALA A 146 -15.42 0.46 -2.98
CA ALA A 146 -14.75 1.66 -3.50
C ALA A 146 -13.60 1.32 -4.47
N ILE A 147 -12.76 0.34 -4.13
CA ILE A 147 -11.69 -0.12 -5.03
C ILE A 147 -12.26 -0.79 -6.30
N ALA A 148 -13.33 -1.58 -6.17
CA ALA A 148 -13.98 -2.14 -7.34
C ALA A 148 -14.54 -1.06 -8.28
N ALA A 149 -15.08 0.02 -7.72
CA ALA A 149 -15.69 1.12 -8.48
C ALA A 149 -14.68 1.94 -9.30
N ILE A 150 -13.45 2.14 -8.82
CA ILE A 150 -12.40 2.84 -9.59
C ILE A 150 -11.83 1.98 -10.72
N GLY A 151 -12.15 0.68 -10.75
CA GLY A 151 -11.70 -0.25 -11.76
C GLY A 151 -10.19 -0.51 -11.75
N ASP A 152 -9.71 -1.19 -12.76
CA ASP A 152 -8.29 -1.50 -12.91
C ASP A 152 -7.50 -0.29 -13.45
N GLY A 153 -6.23 -0.23 -13.08
CA GLY A 153 -5.31 0.79 -13.59
C GLY A 153 -4.91 0.57 -15.06
N PHE A 154 -4.43 1.64 -15.69
CA PHE A 154 -3.93 1.59 -17.07
C PHE A 154 -2.68 2.50 -17.21
N PRO A 155 -1.65 2.10 -17.99
CA PRO A 155 -1.48 0.78 -18.63
C PRO A 155 -1.29 -0.35 -17.61
N ARG A 156 -1.46 -1.61 -18.06
CA ARG A 156 -1.31 -2.82 -17.24
C ARG A 156 -0.08 -3.62 -17.66
N TRP A 157 0.29 -4.59 -16.80
CA TRP A 157 1.21 -5.64 -17.23
C TRP A 157 0.67 -6.37 -18.48
N PRO A 158 1.48 -6.66 -19.53
CA PRO A 158 2.93 -6.45 -19.60
C PRO A 158 3.38 -5.09 -20.18
N ASP A 159 2.48 -4.17 -20.48
CA ASP A 159 2.80 -2.88 -21.10
C ASP A 159 3.65 -1.99 -20.21
N ILE A 160 3.52 -2.14 -18.89
CA ILE A 160 4.42 -1.53 -17.92
C ILE A 160 4.99 -2.57 -16.96
N LYS A 161 6.24 -2.40 -16.57
CA LYS A 161 6.91 -3.26 -15.57
C LYS A 161 6.85 -2.66 -14.18
N GLU A 162 6.95 -1.35 -14.06
CA GLU A 162 6.97 -0.60 -12.82
C GLU A 162 6.17 0.70 -12.98
N ALA A 163 5.47 1.10 -11.92
CA ALA A 163 4.80 2.40 -11.87
C ALA A 163 5.80 3.52 -11.57
N GLU A 164 5.50 4.73 -12.03
CA GLU A 164 6.19 5.92 -11.54
C GLU A 164 5.87 6.15 -10.06
N PRO A 165 6.85 6.58 -9.25
CA PRO A 165 6.61 6.96 -7.86
C PRO A 165 5.56 8.08 -7.76
N PHE A 166 4.65 7.96 -6.81
CA PHE A 166 3.64 8.97 -6.56
C PHE A 166 3.43 9.25 -5.08
N THR A 167 2.66 10.28 -4.77
CA THR A 167 2.29 10.63 -3.40
C THR A 167 0.79 10.75 -3.27
N LEU A 168 0.27 10.16 -2.19
CA LEU A 168 -1.10 10.34 -1.73
C LEU A 168 -1.07 11.21 -0.46
N ARG A 169 -1.97 12.17 -0.34
CA ARG A 169 -2.09 12.94 0.91
C ARG A 169 -2.56 12.05 2.05
N SER A 170 -2.17 12.37 3.27
CA SER A 170 -2.54 11.61 4.46
C SER A 170 -3.75 12.17 5.20
N GLN A 171 -4.24 13.34 4.80
CA GLN A 171 -5.40 14.00 5.38
C GLN A 171 -6.37 14.41 4.28
N PHE A 172 -7.63 14.09 4.50
CA PHE A 172 -8.75 14.44 3.63
C PHE A 172 -9.79 15.19 4.46
N ALA A 173 -10.55 16.06 3.81
CA ALA A 173 -11.72 16.66 4.44
C ALA A 173 -12.80 15.59 4.65
N ALA A 174 -13.48 15.65 5.78
CA ALA A 174 -14.66 14.83 6.05
C ALA A 174 -15.83 15.26 5.16
#